data_9d7e37fbc17a0533e7f36bfae86d4f5e
#
_entry.id   9d7e37fbc17a0533e7f36bfae86d4f5e
#
_cell.length_a   1.000
_cell.length_b   1.000
_cell.length_c   1.000
_cell.angle_alpha   90.00
_cell.angle_beta   90.00
_cell.angle_gamma   90.00
#
_symmetry.space_group_name_H-M   'P 1'
#
loop_
_entity.id
_entity.type
_entity.pdbx_description
1 polymer ?
#
loop_
_entity_poly.entity_id
_entity_poly.type
_entity_poly.pdbx_seq_one_letter_code
_entity_poly.pdbx_strand_id
1 'polypeptide(L)'
;RFKCDWSSDVCSSDLDGSWEGVWRDQIINMRQLTPDSIEVTGTDDRKGISRYLGADDDLEYIISNISNRDPYVAKLAENCPGMRILRQDHWECLATYLLATNANVARIGQMVESVCTHYGKDLGGLHAFPTPKQILDGADTIGECRLGFREQRFVTLADRVESGDLDVESFSDMSYEECFKELQGINGVGPKVADCVALFAFEHMDAFPIDARISKVMENRYGVTGSYKNVSAYGRKMFGEFAGYAQEFLYHADFIMF
;
A
#
# COMPACT_ATOMS: atom_id res chain seq x y z
N ARG A 1 -5.84 2.90 8.95
CA ARG A 1 -6.58 3.00 7.68
C ARG A 1 -7.32 4.34 7.68
N PHE A 2 -6.84 5.28 6.91
CA PHE A 2 -7.48 6.58 6.76
C PHE A 2 -8.57 6.47 5.70
N LYS A 3 -9.62 7.31 5.81
CA LYS A 3 -10.58 7.51 4.72
C LYS A 3 -9.87 8.23 3.57
N CYS A 4 -8.95 7.54 2.92
CA CYS A 4 -8.36 7.97 1.68
C CYS A 4 -9.03 7.18 0.57
N ASP A 5 -9.57 7.88 -0.39
CA ASP A 5 -9.98 7.24 -1.61
C ASP A 5 -8.72 6.72 -2.31
N TRP A 6 -8.61 5.41 -2.50
CA TRP A 6 -7.49 4.76 -3.21
C TRP A 6 -7.42 5.18 -4.69
N SER A 7 -8.38 5.95 -5.12
CA SER A 7 -8.41 6.56 -6.43
C SER A 7 -8.01 8.01 -6.32
N SER A 8 -6.74 8.27 -6.51
CA SER A 8 -6.30 9.55 -7.05
C SER A 8 -6.75 10.85 -6.37
N ASP A 9 -7.71 10.81 -5.48
CA ASP A 9 -8.06 12.01 -4.74
C ASP A 9 -7.19 12.03 -3.49
N VAL A 10 -6.32 13.01 -3.46
CA VAL A 10 -5.60 13.47 -2.26
C VAL A 10 -6.50 13.22 -1.06
N CYS A 11 -5.97 12.54 -0.04
CA CYS A 11 -6.71 12.38 1.22
C CYS A 11 -7.38 13.71 1.55
N SER A 12 -8.70 13.78 1.43
CA SER A 12 -9.41 14.97 1.82
C SER A 12 -9.27 15.08 3.32
N SER A 13 -8.43 16.02 3.77
CA SER A 13 -8.50 16.46 5.17
C SER A 13 -9.91 16.95 5.44
N ASP A 14 -10.42 16.71 6.63
CA ASP A 14 -11.56 17.47 7.10
C ASP A 14 -11.29 18.97 6.96
N LEU A 15 -12.33 19.81 7.00
CA LEU A 15 -12.24 21.26 6.74
C LEU A 15 -11.16 21.99 7.59
N ASP A 16 -10.63 21.36 8.65
CA ASP A 16 -9.59 21.88 9.52
C ASP A 16 -8.19 21.33 9.20
N GLY A 17 -8.03 20.51 8.16
CA GLY A 17 -6.75 19.92 7.78
C GLY A 17 -6.31 18.73 8.65
N SER A 18 -7.24 18.09 9.35
CA SER A 18 -7.00 16.86 10.11
C SER A 18 -7.44 15.61 9.35
N TRP A 19 -6.87 14.46 9.71
CA TRP A 19 -7.22 13.14 9.21
C TRP A 19 -7.49 12.23 10.40
N GLU A 20 -8.61 11.51 10.36
CA GLU A 20 -8.93 10.46 11.30
C GLU A 20 -8.90 9.10 10.62
N GLY A 21 -8.36 8.10 11.29
CA GLY A 21 -8.32 6.76 10.74
C GLY A 21 -7.97 5.70 11.78
N VAL A 22 -8.04 4.45 11.35
CA VAL A 22 -7.63 3.30 12.16
C VAL A 22 -6.20 2.94 11.80
N TRP A 23 -5.36 2.84 12.82
CA TRP A 23 -4.00 2.33 12.73
C TRP A 23 -3.86 1.15 13.70
N ARG A 24 -3.64 -0.05 13.17
CA ARG A 24 -3.74 -1.30 13.94
C ARG A 24 -5.12 -1.42 14.62
N ASP A 25 -5.18 -1.40 15.92
CA ASP A 25 -6.39 -1.51 16.73
C ASP A 25 -6.75 -0.22 17.51
N GLN A 26 -6.29 0.92 17.03
CA GLN A 26 -6.48 2.25 17.64
C GLN A 26 -7.01 3.25 16.62
N ILE A 27 -7.85 4.18 17.08
CA ILE A 27 -8.20 5.37 16.30
C ILE A 27 -7.10 6.39 16.51
N ILE A 28 -6.52 6.89 15.42
CA ILE A 28 -5.55 7.98 15.46
C ILE A 28 -6.06 9.17 14.68
N ASN A 29 -5.68 10.35 15.16
CA ASN A 29 -5.89 11.60 14.44
C ASN A 29 -4.53 12.20 14.09
N MET A 30 -4.41 12.66 12.84
CA MET A 30 -3.21 13.33 12.36
C MET A 30 -3.55 14.71 11.85
N ARG A 31 -2.70 15.68 12.15
CA ARG A 31 -2.82 17.05 11.66
C ARG A 31 -1.45 17.60 11.31
N GLN A 32 -1.33 18.15 10.11
CA GLN A 32 -0.11 18.84 9.73
C GLN A 32 -0.03 20.19 10.44
N LEU A 33 1.04 20.42 11.20
CA LEU A 33 1.26 21.66 11.91
C LEU A 33 2.13 22.63 11.12
N THR A 34 3.17 22.11 10.48
CA THR A 34 4.10 22.83 9.61
C THR A 34 4.47 21.94 8.42
N PRO A 35 5.14 22.44 7.36
CA PRO A 35 5.62 21.57 6.29
C PRO A 35 6.46 20.37 6.78
N ASP A 36 7.11 20.49 7.94
CA ASP A 36 8.04 19.49 8.46
C ASP A 36 7.54 18.80 9.75
N SER A 37 6.30 19.04 10.18
CA SER A 37 5.79 18.46 11.41
C SER A 37 4.32 18.06 11.35
N ILE A 38 4.03 16.86 11.84
CA ILE A 38 2.70 16.30 11.97
C ILE A 38 2.44 16.00 13.45
N GLU A 39 1.31 16.45 13.96
CA GLU A 39 0.79 16.03 15.25
C GLU A 39 0.01 14.74 15.07
N VAL A 40 0.29 13.73 15.90
CA VAL A 40 -0.47 12.47 15.92
C VAL A 40 -0.97 12.24 17.34
N THR A 41 -2.25 11.97 17.47
CA THR A 41 -2.92 11.63 18.74
C THR A 41 -3.63 10.29 18.62
N GLY A 42 -3.96 9.66 19.76
CA GLY A 42 -4.64 8.36 19.81
C GLY A 42 -3.70 7.16 19.94
N THR A 43 -2.38 7.38 19.94
CA THR A 43 -1.38 6.33 20.19
C THR A 43 -0.12 6.92 20.85
N ASP A 44 0.57 6.09 21.65
CA ASP A 44 1.88 6.39 22.23
C ASP A 44 3.04 5.72 21.45
N ASP A 45 2.74 4.88 20.45
CA ASP A 45 3.75 4.19 19.62
C ASP A 45 4.34 5.13 18.56
N ARG A 46 5.22 6.02 19.03
CA ARG A 46 5.91 6.97 18.16
C ARG A 46 6.75 6.29 17.08
N LYS A 47 7.39 5.15 17.39
CA LYS A 47 8.23 4.42 16.43
C LYS A 47 7.39 3.81 15.32
N GLY A 48 6.29 3.17 15.67
CA GLY A 48 5.37 2.59 14.70
C GLY A 48 4.78 3.65 13.78
N ILE A 49 4.39 4.81 14.31
CA ILE A 49 3.89 5.93 13.50
C ILE A 49 4.99 6.53 12.61
N SER A 50 6.22 6.71 13.14
CA SER A 50 7.36 7.18 12.34
C SER A 50 7.60 6.25 11.15
N ARG A 51 7.65 4.94 11.41
CA ARG A 51 7.77 3.92 10.35
C ARG A 51 6.60 4.00 9.37
N TYR A 52 5.36 4.01 9.85
CA TYR A 52 4.16 4.08 9.02
C TYR A 52 4.19 5.26 8.04
N LEU A 53 4.58 6.44 8.53
CA LEU A 53 4.66 7.65 7.74
C LEU A 53 5.92 7.75 6.88
N GLY A 54 6.86 6.81 6.97
CA GLY A 54 8.16 6.92 6.34
C GLY A 54 8.93 8.16 6.81
N ALA A 55 8.74 8.56 8.09
CA ALA A 55 9.31 9.81 8.59
C ALA A 55 10.84 9.79 8.66
N ASP A 56 11.44 8.61 8.78
CA ASP A 56 12.89 8.41 8.84
C ASP A 56 13.54 8.31 7.45
N ASP A 57 12.77 8.38 6.35
CA ASP A 57 13.31 8.39 5.00
C ASP A 57 14.08 9.69 4.73
N ASP A 58 15.29 9.56 4.23
CA ASP A 58 16.07 10.68 3.69
C ASP A 58 15.51 11.08 2.32
N LEU A 59 14.44 11.90 2.34
CA LEU A 59 13.79 12.34 1.12
C LEU A 59 14.71 13.15 0.20
N GLU A 60 15.66 13.91 0.75
CA GLU A 60 16.60 14.70 -0.06
C GLU A 60 17.47 13.76 -0.89
N TYR A 61 18.01 12.73 -0.26
CA TYR A 61 18.78 11.68 -0.94
C TYR A 61 17.94 10.91 -1.96
N ILE A 62 16.74 10.45 -1.57
CA ILE A 62 15.83 9.69 -2.44
C ILE A 62 15.45 10.51 -3.67
N ILE A 63 14.98 11.74 -3.46
CA ILE A 63 14.56 12.64 -4.55
C ILE A 63 15.75 12.97 -5.46
N SER A 64 16.91 13.27 -4.90
CA SER A 64 18.12 13.52 -5.69
C SER A 64 18.48 12.31 -6.56
N ASN A 65 18.41 11.11 -5.99
CA ASN A 65 18.76 9.87 -6.72
C ASN A 65 17.85 9.64 -7.92
N ILE A 66 16.51 9.71 -7.73
CA ILE A 66 15.55 9.48 -8.83
C ILE A 66 15.52 10.63 -9.83
N SER A 67 15.69 11.89 -9.38
CA SER A 67 15.70 13.08 -10.23
C SER A 67 16.90 13.12 -11.18
N ASN A 68 18.06 12.64 -10.73
CA ASN A 68 19.26 12.52 -11.58
C ASN A 68 19.09 11.49 -12.71
N ARG A 69 18.09 10.61 -12.61
CA ARG A 69 17.83 9.56 -13.60
C ARG A 69 16.77 9.94 -14.63
N ASP A 70 15.84 10.83 -14.25
CA ASP A 70 14.75 11.24 -15.14
C ASP A 70 14.28 12.69 -14.86
N PRO A 71 14.39 13.60 -15.85
CA PRO A 71 13.99 15.01 -15.70
C PRO A 71 12.49 15.21 -15.45
N TYR A 72 11.66 14.26 -15.86
CA TYR A 72 10.23 14.36 -15.63
C TYR A 72 9.87 14.02 -14.19
N VAL A 73 10.43 12.95 -13.66
CA VAL A 73 10.30 12.62 -12.23
C VAL A 73 10.88 13.74 -11.37
N ALA A 74 12.00 14.35 -11.78
CA ALA A 74 12.54 15.52 -11.11
C ALA A 74 11.51 16.66 -10.98
N LYS A 75 10.82 16.98 -12.08
CA LYS A 75 9.77 18.02 -12.08
C LYS A 75 8.58 17.66 -11.21
N LEU A 76 8.17 16.39 -11.17
CA LEU A 76 7.10 15.92 -10.28
C LEU A 76 7.51 16.05 -8.81
N ALA A 77 8.74 15.68 -8.48
CA ALA A 77 9.28 15.80 -7.13
C ALA A 77 9.39 17.26 -6.65
N GLU A 78 9.77 18.19 -7.53
CA GLU A 78 9.77 19.64 -7.24
C GLU A 78 8.37 20.14 -6.84
N ASN A 79 7.30 19.62 -7.47
CA ASN A 79 5.93 20.02 -7.20
C ASN A 79 5.33 19.32 -5.96
N CYS A 80 5.91 18.21 -5.51
CA CYS A 80 5.45 17.44 -4.36
C CYS A 80 6.61 16.92 -3.51
N PRO A 81 7.45 17.80 -2.93
CA PRO A 81 8.72 17.42 -2.28
C PRO A 81 8.52 16.61 -0.99
N GLY A 82 7.32 16.62 -0.43
CA GLY A 82 7.00 15.91 0.82
C GLY A 82 6.35 14.53 0.64
N MET A 83 6.22 14.04 -0.60
CA MET A 83 5.59 12.73 -0.85
C MET A 83 6.40 11.61 -0.21
N ARG A 84 5.69 10.75 0.54
CA ARG A 84 6.27 9.60 1.24
C ARG A 84 5.46 8.34 0.97
N ILE A 85 6.15 7.21 0.90
CA ILE A 85 5.53 5.89 0.82
C ILE A 85 5.15 5.47 2.24
N LEU A 86 3.85 5.24 2.48
CA LEU A 86 3.36 4.74 3.76
C LEU A 86 3.70 3.25 3.92
N ARG A 87 4.23 2.85 5.09
CA ARG A 87 4.53 1.44 5.45
C ARG A 87 3.33 0.85 6.14
N GLN A 88 2.60 0.05 5.42
CA GLN A 88 1.39 -0.58 5.94
C GLN A 88 1.72 -1.79 6.82
N ASP A 89 0.77 -2.19 7.65
CA ASP A 89 0.84 -3.45 8.38
C ASP A 89 0.94 -4.63 7.39
N HIS A 90 1.81 -5.60 7.69
CA HIS A 90 2.12 -6.70 6.77
C HIS A 90 0.89 -7.54 6.42
N TRP A 91 0.14 -7.94 7.45
CA TRP A 91 -1.07 -8.73 7.26
C TRP A 91 -2.18 -7.94 6.58
N GLU A 92 -2.53 -6.75 7.09
CA GLU A 92 -3.58 -5.91 6.53
C GLU A 92 -3.29 -5.56 5.07
N CYS A 93 -2.05 -5.21 4.74
CA CYS A 93 -1.64 -4.90 3.37
C CYS A 93 -1.83 -6.10 2.44
N LEU A 94 -1.25 -7.25 2.78
CA LEU A 94 -1.36 -8.47 1.96
C LEU A 94 -2.82 -8.89 1.74
N ALA A 95 -3.59 -8.93 2.81
CA ALA A 95 -5.00 -9.32 2.79
C ALA A 95 -5.85 -8.33 1.95
N THR A 96 -5.62 -7.03 2.11
CA THR A 96 -6.34 -5.99 1.35
C THR A 96 -5.98 -6.03 -0.13
N TYR A 97 -4.71 -6.22 -0.49
CA TYR A 97 -4.31 -6.35 -1.90
C TYR A 97 -4.83 -7.65 -2.55
N LEU A 98 -4.97 -8.74 -1.78
CA LEU A 98 -5.67 -9.94 -2.26
C LEU A 98 -7.13 -9.62 -2.63
N LEU A 99 -7.85 -8.86 -1.77
CA LEU A 99 -9.21 -8.41 -2.02
C LEU A 99 -9.29 -7.43 -3.21
N ALA A 100 -8.23 -6.67 -3.48
CA ALA A 100 -8.16 -5.72 -4.58
C ALA A 100 -8.12 -6.36 -5.98
N THR A 101 -7.88 -7.66 -6.08
CA THR A 101 -7.76 -8.37 -7.37
C THR A 101 -9.03 -8.21 -8.22
N ASN A 102 -8.90 -7.68 -9.44
CA ASN A 102 -10.00 -7.43 -10.38
C ASN A 102 -11.17 -6.62 -9.79
N ALA A 103 -10.88 -5.63 -8.97
CA ALA A 103 -11.88 -4.72 -8.41
C ALA A 103 -11.45 -3.26 -8.63
N ASN A 104 -12.43 -2.37 -8.76
CA ASN A 104 -12.18 -0.94 -8.70
C ASN A 104 -12.11 -0.47 -7.23
N VAL A 105 -11.62 0.73 -7.02
CA VAL A 105 -11.34 1.29 -5.69
C VAL A 105 -12.57 1.32 -4.79
N ALA A 106 -13.71 1.78 -5.30
CA ALA A 106 -14.94 1.82 -4.52
C ALA A 106 -15.36 0.42 -4.03
N ARG A 107 -15.19 -0.60 -4.90
CA ARG A 107 -15.49 -1.99 -4.53
C ARG A 107 -14.50 -2.55 -3.50
N ILE A 108 -13.22 -2.21 -3.61
CA ILE A 108 -12.20 -2.60 -2.63
C ILE A 108 -12.57 -2.00 -1.26
N GLY A 109 -12.85 -0.70 -1.20
CA GLY A 109 -13.26 -0.04 0.03
C GLY A 109 -14.47 -0.71 0.68
N GLN A 110 -15.51 -1.03 -0.09
CA GLN A 110 -16.69 -1.74 0.41
C GLN A 110 -16.36 -3.12 1.00
N MET A 111 -15.50 -3.90 0.33
CA MET A 111 -15.11 -5.23 0.82
C MET A 111 -14.29 -5.13 2.11
N VAL A 112 -13.32 -4.24 2.15
CA VAL A 112 -12.48 -4.02 3.34
C VAL A 112 -13.33 -3.52 4.51
N GLU A 113 -14.21 -2.54 4.28
CA GLU A 113 -15.13 -2.04 5.30
C GLU A 113 -16.05 -3.13 5.83
N SER A 114 -16.62 -3.95 4.94
CA SER A 114 -17.46 -5.08 5.33
C SER A 114 -16.70 -6.09 6.20
N VAL A 115 -15.49 -6.47 5.80
CA VAL A 115 -14.63 -7.38 6.57
C VAL A 115 -14.32 -6.80 7.96
N CYS A 116 -13.97 -5.52 8.03
CA CYS A 116 -13.68 -4.86 9.31
C CYS A 116 -14.91 -4.80 10.21
N THR A 117 -16.08 -4.47 9.67
CA THR A 117 -17.33 -4.36 10.42
C THR A 117 -17.79 -5.71 10.97
N HIS A 118 -17.61 -6.81 10.21
CA HIS A 118 -18.08 -8.13 10.64
C HIS A 118 -17.11 -8.81 11.60
N TYR A 119 -15.81 -8.62 11.45
CA TYR A 119 -14.80 -9.41 12.17
C TYR A 119 -13.80 -8.58 12.96
N GLY A 120 -13.67 -7.30 12.64
CA GLY A 120 -12.71 -6.42 13.31
C GLY A 120 -13.18 -5.99 14.69
N LYS A 121 -12.23 -5.59 15.53
CA LYS A 121 -12.50 -5.00 16.84
C LYS A 121 -13.27 -3.68 16.67
N ASP A 122 -14.41 -3.53 17.33
CA ASP A 122 -15.14 -2.26 17.40
C ASP A 122 -14.35 -1.24 18.24
N LEU A 123 -14.14 -0.07 17.67
CA LEU A 123 -13.41 1.04 18.27
C LEU A 123 -14.32 2.25 18.58
N GLY A 124 -15.64 2.04 18.60
CA GLY A 124 -16.61 3.11 18.86
C GLY A 124 -17.06 3.84 17.59
N GLY A 125 -17.39 3.08 16.54
CA GLY A 125 -17.89 3.58 15.26
C GLY A 125 -16.96 3.34 14.07
N LEU A 126 -15.70 3.06 14.34
CA LEU A 126 -14.74 2.50 13.39
C LEU A 126 -14.36 1.08 13.82
N HIS A 127 -13.87 0.29 12.89
CA HIS A 127 -13.44 -1.09 13.18
C HIS A 127 -12.01 -1.31 12.74
N ALA A 128 -11.23 -2.00 13.57
CA ALA A 128 -9.88 -2.44 13.20
C ALA A 128 -9.94 -3.45 12.04
N PHE A 129 -8.86 -3.60 11.30
CA PHE A 129 -8.74 -4.72 10.39
C PHE A 129 -8.62 -6.03 11.20
N PRO A 130 -9.40 -7.08 10.89
CA PRO A 130 -9.40 -8.29 11.69
C PRO A 130 -8.10 -9.07 11.58
N THR A 131 -7.71 -9.70 12.67
CA THR A 131 -6.60 -10.67 12.69
C THR A 131 -6.97 -11.93 11.89
N PRO A 132 -5.98 -12.72 11.43
CA PRO A 132 -6.23 -14.03 10.81
C PRO A 132 -7.17 -14.90 11.65
N LYS A 133 -6.93 -14.97 12.95
CA LYS A 133 -7.76 -15.71 13.88
C LYS A 133 -9.23 -15.26 13.90
N GLN A 134 -9.48 -13.95 13.95
CA GLN A 134 -10.85 -13.42 13.94
C GLN A 134 -11.62 -13.79 12.65
N ILE A 135 -10.91 -13.81 11.51
CA ILE A 135 -11.50 -14.26 10.24
C ILE A 135 -11.85 -15.74 10.28
N LEU A 136 -10.98 -16.58 10.84
CA LEU A 136 -11.21 -18.02 10.94
C LEU A 136 -12.33 -18.35 11.91
N ASP A 137 -12.39 -17.66 13.05
CA ASP A 137 -13.47 -17.82 14.05
C ASP A 137 -14.86 -17.47 13.46
N GLY A 138 -14.92 -16.63 12.43
CA GLY A 138 -16.14 -16.22 11.74
C GLY A 138 -16.28 -16.74 10.31
N ALA A 139 -15.49 -17.72 9.88
CA ALA A 139 -15.39 -18.14 8.47
C ALA A 139 -16.73 -18.61 7.88
N ASP A 140 -17.63 -19.17 8.68
CA ASP A 140 -18.96 -19.63 8.24
C ASP A 140 -19.86 -18.49 7.74
N THR A 141 -19.60 -17.26 8.17
CA THR A 141 -20.37 -16.05 7.78
C THR A 141 -19.64 -15.18 6.75
N ILE A 142 -18.49 -15.60 6.22
CA ILE A 142 -17.67 -14.80 5.31
C ILE A 142 -18.43 -14.34 4.05
N GLY A 143 -19.43 -15.12 3.61
CA GLY A 143 -20.30 -14.78 2.48
C GLY A 143 -21.08 -13.48 2.68
N GLU A 144 -21.32 -13.04 3.92
CA GLU A 144 -22.00 -11.78 4.24
C GLU A 144 -21.15 -10.56 3.83
N CYS A 145 -19.82 -10.70 3.78
CA CYS A 145 -18.91 -9.68 3.30
C CYS A 145 -18.92 -9.51 1.77
N ARG A 146 -19.60 -10.40 1.05
CA ARG A 146 -19.78 -10.35 -0.41
C ARG A 146 -18.46 -10.25 -1.18
N LEU A 147 -17.43 -10.96 -0.77
CA LEU A 147 -16.10 -10.94 -1.40
C LEU A 147 -16.07 -11.63 -2.77
N GLY A 148 -17.12 -12.44 -3.08
CA GLY A 148 -17.25 -13.19 -4.31
C GLY A 148 -16.15 -14.25 -4.43
N PHE A 149 -15.52 -14.39 -5.60
CA PHE A 149 -14.48 -15.40 -5.83
C PHE A 149 -13.24 -15.27 -4.91
N ARG A 150 -13.15 -14.20 -4.12
CA ARG A 150 -12.04 -13.95 -3.19
C ARG A 150 -12.26 -14.58 -1.82
N GLU A 151 -13.49 -14.96 -1.47
CA GLU A 151 -13.85 -15.51 -0.15
C GLU A 151 -12.95 -16.65 0.27
N GLN A 152 -12.90 -17.70 -0.54
CA GLN A 152 -12.07 -18.87 -0.24
C GLN A 152 -10.58 -18.54 -0.16
N ARG A 153 -10.08 -17.64 -1.03
CA ARG A 153 -8.67 -17.23 -1.02
C ARG A 153 -8.33 -16.45 0.23
N PHE A 154 -9.23 -15.58 0.67
CA PHE A 154 -9.05 -14.75 1.86
C PHE A 154 -9.03 -15.60 3.14
N VAL A 155 -9.97 -16.55 3.29
CA VAL A 155 -9.99 -17.51 4.40
C VAL A 155 -8.75 -18.41 4.38
N THR A 156 -8.37 -18.93 3.20
CA THR A 156 -7.15 -19.77 3.06
C THR A 156 -5.88 -18.98 3.42
N LEU A 157 -5.81 -17.69 3.05
CA LEU A 157 -4.68 -16.85 3.43
C LEU A 157 -4.62 -16.67 4.94
N ALA A 158 -5.76 -16.39 5.58
CA ALA A 158 -5.85 -16.27 7.03
C ALA A 158 -5.41 -17.56 7.75
N ASP A 159 -5.84 -18.71 7.25
CA ASP A 159 -5.46 -20.03 7.80
C ASP A 159 -3.95 -20.29 7.71
N ARG A 160 -3.34 -19.99 6.57
CA ARG A 160 -1.89 -20.15 6.39
C ARG A 160 -1.07 -19.24 7.29
N VAL A 161 -1.55 -18.01 7.54
CA VAL A 161 -0.86 -17.07 8.44
C VAL A 161 -1.05 -17.50 9.90
N GLU A 162 -2.27 -17.85 10.30
CA GLU A 162 -2.55 -18.26 11.68
C GLU A 162 -1.89 -19.59 12.06
N SER A 163 -1.82 -20.54 11.13
CA SER A 163 -1.12 -21.81 11.35
C SER A 163 0.41 -21.69 11.38
N GLY A 164 0.96 -20.58 10.90
CA GLY A 164 2.40 -20.38 10.72
C GLY A 164 2.98 -21.01 9.45
N ASP A 165 2.12 -21.57 8.56
CA ASP A 165 2.56 -22.05 7.24
C ASP A 165 3.04 -20.90 6.32
N LEU A 166 2.62 -19.69 6.61
CA LEU A 166 3.06 -18.46 5.96
C LEU A 166 3.46 -17.45 7.03
N ASP A 167 4.76 -17.31 7.24
CA ASP A 167 5.33 -16.30 8.12
C ASP A 167 5.50 -15.00 7.35
N VAL A 168 4.50 -14.12 7.44
CA VAL A 168 4.51 -12.83 6.74
C VAL A 168 5.58 -11.88 7.25
N GLU A 169 6.02 -12.01 8.51
CA GLU A 169 7.05 -11.14 9.09
C GLU A 169 8.42 -11.42 8.45
N SER A 170 8.68 -12.68 8.08
CA SER A 170 9.95 -13.09 7.45
C SER A 170 10.22 -12.42 6.10
N PHE A 171 9.19 -11.89 5.44
CA PHE A 171 9.34 -11.27 4.11
C PHE A 171 10.14 -9.97 4.14
N SER A 172 10.19 -9.29 5.29
CA SER A 172 11.01 -8.09 5.47
C SER A 172 12.52 -8.38 5.43
N ASP A 173 12.93 -9.61 5.72
CA ASP A 173 14.34 -10.03 5.72
C ASP A 173 14.79 -10.63 4.37
N MET A 174 13.85 -10.79 3.41
CA MET A 174 14.12 -11.35 2.08
C MET A 174 14.67 -10.27 1.14
N SER A 175 15.39 -10.70 0.11
CA SER A 175 15.60 -9.84 -1.06
C SER A 175 14.30 -9.60 -1.80
N TYR A 176 14.22 -8.53 -2.61
CA TYR A 176 13.03 -8.26 -3.42
C TYR A 176 12.64 -9.48 -4.29
N GLU A 177 13.61 -10.11 -4.94
CA GLU A 177 13.35 -11.26 -5.81
C GLU A 177 12.77 -12.45 -5.05
N GLU A 178 13.25 -12.72 -3.84
CA GLU A 178 12.71 -13.77 -2.98
C GLU A 178 11.31 -13.41 -2.49
N CYS A 179 11.12 -12.23 -1.92
CA CYS A 179 9.83 -11.71 -1.47
C CYS A 179 8.78 -11.74 -2.59
N PHE A 180 9.11 -11.21 -3.77
CA PHE A 180 8.23 -11.20 -4.94
C PHE A 180 7.82 -12.61 -5.36
N LYS A 181 8.76 -13.56 -5.36
CA LYS A 181 8.49 -14.96 -5.72
C LYS A 181 7.59 -15.64 -4.68
N GLU A 182 7.89 -15.48 -3.39
CA GLU A 182 7.08 -16.07 -2.31
C GLU A 182 5.66 -15.49 -2.30
N LEU A 183 5.51 -14.17 -2.47
CA LEU A 183 4.19 -13.54 -2.62
C LEU A 183 3.40 -14.11 -3.80
N GLN A 184 4.03 -14.34 -4.94
CA GLN A 184 3.35 -14.97 -6.09
C GLN A 184 3.00 -16.45 -5.86
N GLY A 185 3.58 -17.12 -4.89
CA GLY A 185 3.19 -18.46 -4.43
C GLY A 185 1.86 -18.49 -3.68
N ILE A 186 1.32 -17.32 -3.30
CA ILE A 186 0.03 -17.20 -2.62
C ILE A 186 -1.10 -17.21 -3.66
N ASN A 187 -2.09 -18.09 -3.46
CA ASN A 187 -3.21 -18.21 -4.38
C ASN A 187 -4.00 -16.90 -4.51
N GLY A 188 -4.01 -16.33 -5.69
CA GLY A 188 -4.68 -15.07 -6.02
C GLY A 188 -3.77 -13.85 -6.02
N VAL A 189 -2.50 -14.00 -5.66
CA VAL A 189 -1.49 -12.95 -5.75
C VAL A 189 -0.79 -13.01 -7.11
N GLY A 190 -1.12 -12.07 -7.98
CA GLY A 190 -0.44 -11.88 -9.26
C GLY A 190 0.75 -10.91 -9.15
N PRO A 191 1.51 -10.72 -10.25
CA PRO A 191 2.72 -9.89 -10.24
C PRO A 191 2.49 -8.46 -9.71
N LYS A 192 1.38 -7.81 -10.11
CA LYS A 192 1.04 -6.45 -9.65
C LYS A 192 0.78 -6.41 -8.15
N VAL A 193 0.05 -7.40 -7.62
CA VAL A 193 -0.24 -7.48 -6.18
C VAL A 193 1.05 -7.75 -5.41
N ALA A 194 1.90 -8.67 -5.91
CA ALA A 194 3.19 -8.96 -5.27
C ALA A 194 4.07 -7.71 -5.17
N ASP A 195 4.22 -6.94 -6.26
CA ASP A 195 4.99 -5.69 -6.24
C ASP A 195 4.41 -4.65 -5.28
N CYS A 196 3.09 -4.47 -5.25
CA CYS A 196 2.46 -3.53 -4.32
C CYS A 196 2.70 -3.95 -2.86
N VAL A 197 2.52 -5.22 -2.54
CA VAL A 197 2.73 -5.72 -1.16
C VAL A 197 4.22 -5.63 -0.78
N ALA A 198 5.13 -5.99 -1.69
CA ALA A 198 6.57 -5.86 -1.47
C ALA A 198 6.96 -4.40 -1.15
N LEU A 199 6.40 -3.43 -1.90
CA LEU A 199 6.66 -2.01 -1.71
C LEU A 199 6.07 -1.47 -0.40
N PHE A 200 4.76 -1.65 -0.22
CA PHE A 200 4.02 -0.95 0.83
C PHE A 200 4.04 -1.67 2.20
N ALA A 201 4.27 -2.98 2.24
CA ALA A 201 4.36 -3.73 3.49
C ALA A 201 5.82 -4.02 3.88
N PHE A 202 6.62 -4.51 2.94
CA PHE A 202 7.95 -5.06 3.22
C PHE A 202 9.11 -4.13 2.85
N GLU A 203 8.81 -2.88 2.48
CA GLU A 203 9.80 -1.82 2.25
C GLU A 203 10.80 -2.10 1.13
N HIS A 204 10.42 -2.95 0.15
CA HIS A 204 11.23 -3.13 -1.06
C HIS A 204 11.08 -1.91 -1.99
N MET A 205 11.85 -0.85 -1.68
CA MET A 205 11.76 0.44 -2.39
C MET A 205 12.20 0.35 -3.85
N ASP A 206 12.84 -0.74 -4.25
CA ASP A 206 13.19 -1.05 -5.63
C ASP A 206 12.04 -1.76 -6.41
N ALA A 207 10.92 -2.10 -5.77
CA ALA A 207 9.73 -2.59 -6.47
C ALA A 207 9.13 -1.52 -7.38
N PHE A 208 8.55 -1.95 -8.51
CA PHE A 208 7.93 -1.03 -9.49
C PHE A 208 6.59 -1.60 -9.97
N PRO A 209 5.51 -1.43 -9.18
CA PRO A 209 4.19 -1.94 -9.52
C PRO A 209 3.64 -1.34 -10.81
N ILE A 210 3.12 -2.19 -11.69
CA ILE A 210 2.52 -1.78 -12.98
C ILE A 210 1.02 -2.03 -12.93
N ASP A 211 0.25 -0.96 -12.92
CA ASP A 211 -1.18 -0.98 -13.18
C ASP A 211 -1.50 -0.42 -14.58
N ALA A 212 -2.77 -0.23 -14.90
CA ALA A 212 -3.18 0.30 -16.18
C ALA A 212 -2.72 1.75 -16.42
N ARG A 213 -2.61 2.57 -15.35
CA ARG A 213 -2.14 3.97 -15.43
C ARG A 213 -0.63 3.99 -15.68
N ILE A 214 0.14 3.31 -14.85
CA ILE A 214 1.60 3.22 -15.01
C ILE A 214 1.96 2.59 -16.36
N SER A 215 1.23 1.56 -16.81
CA SER A 215 1.45 0.98 -18.14
C SER A 215 1.34 2.04 -19.25
N LYS A 216 0.33 2.92 -19.20
CA LYS A 216 0.17 4.02 -20.16
C LYS A 216 1.28 5.06 -20.04
N VAL A 217 1.70 5.41 -18.83
CA VAL A 217 2.83 6.33 -18.62
C VAL A 217 4.10 5.75 -19.22
N MET A 218 4.39 4.47 -18.98
CA MET A 218 5.57 3.79 -19.51
C MET A 218 5.55 3.73 -21.04
N GLU A 219 4.40 3.44 -21.64
CA GLU A 219 4.23 3.47 -23.10
C GLU A 219 4.42 4.87 -23.68
N ASN A 220 3.65 5.84 -23.20
CA ASN A 220 3.56 7.16 -23.80
C ASN A 220 4.83 7.98 -23.62
N ARG A 221 5.49 7.82 -22.48
CA ARG A 221 6.64 8.66 -22.11
C ARG A 221 7.99 8.01 -22.40
N TYR A 222 8.06 6.69 -22.15
CA TYR A 222 9.32 5.95 -22.25
C TYR A 222 9.37 4.99 -23.45
N GLY A 223 8.25 4.84 -24.19
CA GLY A 223 8.15 3.91 -25.31
C GLY A 223 8.25 2.43 -24.90
N VAL A 224 7.98 2.13 -23.62
CA VAL A 224 8.13 0.79 -23.05
C VAL A 224 6.80 0.09 -22.97
N THR A 225 6.68 -1.04 -23.67
CA THR A 225 5.50 -1.88 -23.72
C THR A 225 5.88 -3.35 -23.53
N GLY A 226 4.88 -4.21 -23.37
CA GLY A 226 5.07 -5.66 -23.32
C GLY A 226 4.52 -6.30 -22.06
N SER A 227 5.13 -7.41 -21.63
CA SER A 227 4.69 -8.13 -20.44
C SER A 227 4.94 -7.33 -19.17
N TYR A 228 4.15 -7.59 -18.12
CA TYR A 228 4.35 -7.03 -16.78
C TYR A 228 5.84 -7.07 -16.38
N LYS A 229 6.43 -8.26 -16.49
CA LYS A 229 7.84 -8.49 -16.12
C LYS A 229 8.80 -7.56 -16.86
N ASN A 230 8.59 -7.32 -18.14
CA ASN A 230 9.47 -6.48 -18.95
C ASN A 230 9.36 -5.00 -18.53
N VAL A 231 8.13 -4.53 -18.33
CA VAL A 231 7.86 -3.12 -17.96
C VAL A 231 8.34 -2.83 -16.55
N SER A 232 8.04 -3.71 -15.57
CA SER A 232 8.51 -3.57 -14.19
C SER A 232 10.05 -3.63 -14.11
N ALA A 233 10.68 -4.59 -14.78
CA ALA A 233 12.15 -4.68 -14.82
C ALA A 233 12.80 -3.45 -15.45
N TYR A 234 12.17 -2.83 -16.45
CA TYR A 234 12.67 -1.57 -17.02
C TYR A 234 12.60 -0.44 -15.99
N GLY A 235 11.47 -0.26 -15.31
CA GLY A 235 11.31 0.76 -14.25
C GLY A 235 12.32 0.59 -13.13
N ARG A 236 12.44 -0.63 -12.61
CA ARG A 236 13.43 -0.98 -11.58
C ARG A 236 14.88 -0.68 -12.03
N LYS A 237 15.24 -1.06 -13.25
CA LYS A 237 16.56 -0.76 -13.80
C LYS A 237 16.80 0.73 -13.96
N MET A 238 15.79 1.47 -14.41
CA MET A 238 15.86 2.91 -14.66
C MET A 238 16.04 3.69 -13.37
N PHE A 239 15.24 3.40 -12.34
CA PHE A 239 15.20 4.19 -11.10
C PHE A 239 16.01 3.59 -9.95
N GLY A 240 16.42 2.30 -10.04
CA GLY A 240 17.29 1.64 -9.08
C GLY A 240 16.60 1.40 -7.72
N GLU A 241 17.34 1.60 -6.65
CA GLU A 241 16.91 1.30 -5.27
C GLU A 241 15.66 2.05 -4.81
N PHE A 242 15.31 3.17 -5.45
CA PHE A 242 14.11 3.97 -5.16
C PHE A 242 13.08 3.96 -6.29
N ALA A 243 13.02 2.87 -7.05
CA ALA A 243 12.08 2.73 -8.16
C ALA A 243 10.61 2.88 -7.71
N GLY A 244 10.26 2.43 -6.50
CA GLY A 244 8.95 2.60 -5.90
C GLY A 244 8.56 4.07 -5.70
N TYR A 245 9.50 4.91 -5.23
CA TYR A 245 9.26 6.34 -5.13
C TYR A 245 9.05 6.99 -6.51
N ALA A 246 9.87 6.64 -7.49
CA ALA A 246 9.69 7.14 -8.86
C ALA A 246 8.34 6.68 -9.44
N GLN A 247 7.91 5.45 -9.16
CA GLN A 247 6.63 4.91 -9.59
C GLN A 247 5.46 5.69 -8.96
N GLU A 248 5.52 6.02 -7.67
CA GLU A 248 4.50 6.82 -7.00
C GLU A 248 4.42 8.25 -7.56
N PHE A 249 5.54 8.91 -7.84
CA PHE A 249 5.52 10.19 -8.55
C PHE A 249 4.87 10.09 -9.93
N LEU A 250 5.18 9.05 -10.70
CA LEU A 250 4.57 8.81 -12.01
C LEU A 250 3.08 8.48 -11.90
N TYR A 251 2.66 7.75 -10.86
CA TYR A 251 1.28 7.41 -10.61
C TYR A 251 0.42 8.64 -10.30
N HIS A 252 0.97 9.56 -9.52
CA HIS A 252 0.30 10.79 -9.11
C HIS A 252 0.55 11.99 -10.05
N ALA A 253 1.19 11.77 -11.20
CA ALA A 253 1.59 12.84 -12.12
C ALA A 253 0.44 13.78 -12.51
N ASP A 254 -0.76 13.23 -12.75
CA ASP A 254 -1.95 14.01 -13.14
C ASP A 254 -2.42 14.96 -12.02
N PHE A 255 -2.10 14.66 -10.74
CA PHE A 255 -2.45 15.51 -9.59
C PHE A 255 -1.34 16.48 -9.22
N ILE A 256 -0.09 16.09 -9.44
CA ILE A 256 1.10 16.89 -9.10
C ILE A 256 1.31 18.03 -10.13
N MET A 257 0.88 17.85 -11.37
CA MET A 257 1.12 18.79 -12.48
C MET A 257 0.05 19.88 -12.58
N PHE A 258 -1.03 19.82 -11.81
CA PHE A 258 -2.11 20.80 -11.74
C PHE A 258 -2.23 21.35 -10.33
#